data_791e66e607800c7cd3ee33344d2f4688
#
_entry.id   791e66e607800c7cd3ee33344d2f4688
#
_cell.length_a   1.000
_cell.length_b   1.000
_cell.length_c   1.000
_cell.angle_alpha   90.00
_cell.angle_beta   90.00
_cell.angle_gamma   90.00
#
_symmetry.space_group_name_H-M   'P 1'
#
loop_
_entity.id
_entity.type
_entity.pdbx_description
1 polymer ?
#
loop_
_entity_poly.entity_id
_entity_poly.type
_entity_poly.pdbx_seq_one_letter_code
_entity_poly.pdbx_strand_id
1 'polypeptide(L)'
;MLRPKSPARNSRCIAAVAAGLCVALSANLAWATDSATPVRGVVRPTARAMISTDLQAQVSATKFKEGDHFKKGDVLVEFNCRRHEAELAAAEAQMLEMKLLLNNNVELDKYKAVGRTDIEVSRARLQKAEAEANGLRARIEQCRVVAPFDGSISERSIEAYEMPQPGKPFLTVIEDRKLEIELIVPSDWLKWIKAGTPFTFAVDETKGSYLAHVTRIGAEVDAISQTIKVMGVFEDDAAPAGILSGMSGNAGFTEAKG
;
A
#
# COMPACT_ATOMS: atom_id res chain seq x y z
N MET A 1 76.45 10.01 56.57
CA MET A 1 77.89 10.16 56.41
C MET A 1 78.17 10.47 54.94
N LEU A 2 78.81 11.63 54.77
CA LEU A 2 79.71 12.04 53.73
C LEU A 2 79.21 12.21 52.23
N ARG A 3 79.02 13.47 51.91
CA ARG A 3 79.43 14.18 50.65
C ARG A 3 80.95 13.89 50.35
N PRO A 4 81.55 14.37 49.19
CA PRO A 4 81.11 15.17 48.05
C PRO A 4 81.89 14.84 46.74
N LYS A 5 81.57 15.46 45.60
CA LYS A 5 82.37 16.41 44.86
C LYS A 5 82.06 16.49 43.39
N SER A 6 81.72 17.68 42.93
CA SER A 6 81.99 18.19 41.60
C SER A 6 83.51 18.40 41.38
N PRO A 7 84.10 18.70 40.22
CA PRO A 7 83.65 19.76 39.28
C PRO A 7 84.12 19.64 37.79
N ALA A 8 83.80 20.72 37.07
CA ALA A 8 84.49 21.43 35.99
C ALA A 8 84.33 20.97 34.57
N ARG A 9 83.67 21.77 33.72
CA ARG A 9 84.12 22.96 32.96
C ARG A 9 85.10 22.68 31.85
N ASN A 10 84.67 22.93 30.57
CA ASN A 10 85.26 23.85 29.58
C ASN A 10 84.64 23.57 28.22
N SER A 11 83.98 24.49 27.62
CA SER A 11 84.44 25.63 26.77
C SER A 11 84.59 25.30 25.29
N ARG A 12 83.86 26.04 24.51
CA ARG A 12 84.12 26.57 23.14
C ARG A 12 84.16 25.58 21.95
N CYS A 13 83.26 25.74 20.99
CA CYS A 13 83.52 26.55 19.80
C CYS A 13 82.27 26.68 18.90
N ILE A 14 82.09 27.88 18.50
CA ILE A 14 81.30 28.48 17.44
C ILE A 14 81.46 27.76 16.11
N ALA A 15 80.35 27.54 15.41
CA ALA A 15 80.21 27.67 13.94
C ALA A 15 78.75 27.76 13.51
N ALA A 16 78.43 28.92 12.95
CA ALA A 16 77.17 29.21 12.27
C ALA A 16 77.10 28.50 10.93
N VAL A 17 75.97 27.95 10.58
CA VAL A 17 75.51 27.85 9.16
C VAL A 17 73.99 27.90 9.15
N ALA A 18 73.49 28.91 8.48
CA ALA A 18 72.13 29.15 8.12
C ALA A 18 71.71 28.06 7.05
N ALA A 19 70.52 27.48 7.16
CA ALA A 19 69.75 27.05 5.99
C ALA A 19 68.36 26.60 6.38
N GLY A 20 67.38 27.24 5.84
CA GLY A 20 66.25 26.57 5.21
C GLY A 20 65.03 26.28 6.09
N LEU A 21 64.25 27.28 6.39
CA LEU A 21 62.84 27.15 6.83
C LEU A 21 61.99 26.71 5.64
N CYS A 22 61.84 25.40 5.39
CA CYS A 22 60.83 24.84 4.52
C CYS A 22 59.59 24.48 5.39
N VAL A 23 58.74 25.45 5.57
CA VAL A 23 57.36 25.22 6.05
C VAL A 23 56.60 24.52 4.90
N ALA A 24 56.56 23.20 4.93
CA ALA A 24 55.65 22.43 4.10
C ALA A 24 54.23 22.69 4.60
N LEU A 25 53.54 23.59 3.92
CA LEU A 25 52.11 23.82 4.07
C LEU A 25 51.41 22.61 3.44
N SER A 26 51.21 21.53 4.21
CA SER A 26 50.33 20.44 3.85
C SER A 26 48.89 20.96 3.88
N ALA A 27 48.42 21.39 2.71
CA ALA A 27 47.02 21.67 2.48
C ALA A 27 46.28 20.35 2.61
N ASN A 28 45.72 20.06 3.79
CA ASN A 28 44.67 19.08 3.97
C ASN A 28 43.47 19.58 3.17
N LEU A 29 43.32 19.08 1.92
CA LEU A 29 42.03 19.08 1.25
C LEU A 29 41.10 18.19 2.09
N ALA A 30 40.44 18.77 3.06
CA ALA A 30 39.26 18.18 3.65
C ALA A 30 38.24 18.09 2.51
N TRP A 31 38.09 16.91 1.95
CA TRP A 31 36.91 16.59 1.14
C TRP A 31 35.73 16.76 2.08
N ALA A 32 34.99 17.83 1.91
CA ALA A 32 33.67 17.97 2.50
C ALA A 32 32.84 16.86 1.90
N THR A 33 32.71 15.76 2.62
CA THR A 33 31.64 14.81 2.38
C THR A 33 30.36 15.60 2.61
N ASP A 34 29.71 15.95 1.51
CA ASP A 34 28.37 16.52 1.48
C ASP A 34 27.46 15.46 2.17
N SER A 35 27.28 15.64 3.47
CA SER A 35 26.43 14.75 4.26
C SER A 35 24.99 15.11 3.94
N ALA A 36 24.49 14.53 2.83
CA ALA A 36 23.08 14.52 2.55
C ALA A 36 22.35 14.02 3.82
N THR A 37 21.51 14.87 4.39
CA THR A 37 20.73 14.51 5.58
C THR A 37 19.90 13.28 5.23
N PRO A 38 20.15 12.10 5.83
CA PRO A 38 19.45 10.88 5.45
C PRO A 38 17.98 11.03 5.86
N VAL A 39 17.11 10.86 4.90
CA VAL A 39 15.65 10.91 5.09
C VAL A 39 15.15 9.51 5.30
N ARG A 40 14.42 9.29 6.39
CA ARG A 40 13.77 8.01 6.66
C ARG A 40 12.62 7.78 5.69
N GLY A 41 12.54 6.56 5.20
CA GLY A 41 11.47 6.09 4.33
C GLY A 41 10.95 4.72 4.72
N VAL A 42 9.75 4.43 4.26
CA VAL A 42 9.09 3.13 4.44
C VAL A 42 8.54 2.65 3.10
N VAL A 43 8.77 1.40 2.80
CA VAL A 43 8.23 0.74 1.61
C VAL A 43 6.74 0.46 1.82
N ARG A 44 5.89 0.91 0.92
CA ARG A 44 4.43 0.75 0.95
C ARG A 44 3.94 0.02 -0.29
N PRO A 45 2.87 -0.77 -0.20
CA PRO A 45 2.23 -1.32 -1.38
C PRO A 45 1.47 -0.23 -2.11
N THR A 46 1.43 -0.26 -3.44
CA THR A 46 0.64 0.68 -4.26
C THR A 46 -0.86 0.48 -4.06
N ALA A 47 -1.29 -0.75 -3.76
CA ALA A 47 -2.67 -1.06 -3.43
C ALA A 47 -2.75 -1.92 -2.15
N ARG A 48 -3.65 -1.55 -1.27
CA ARG A 48 -4.01 -2.29 -0.07
C ARG A 48 -5.52 -2.28 0.09
N ALA A 49 -6.13 -3.44 0.30
CA ALA A 49 -7.55 -3.55 0.58
C ALA A 49 -7.77 -4.32 1.89
N MET A 50 -8.57 -3.72 2.77
CA MET A 50 -9.10 -4.37 3.97
C MET A 50 -10.52 -4.82 3.66
N ILE A 51 -10.73 -6.11 3.62
CA ILE A 51 -11.98 -6.74 3.20
C ILE A 51 -12.82 -7.04 4.42
N SER A 52 -14.03 -6.52 4.41
CA SER A 52 -15.09 -6.81 5.38
C SER A 52 -16.37 -7.21 4.64
N THR A 53 -17.33 -7.77 5.36
CA THR A 53 -18.65 -8.10 4.81
C THR A 53 -19.73 -7.80 5.84
N ASP A 54 -20.95 -7.54 5.35
CA ASP A 54 -22.17 -7.50 6.12
C ASP A 54 -23.00 -8.80 5.98
N LEU A 55 -22.49 -9.75 5.14
CA LEU A 55 -23.13 -11.03 4.91
C LEU A 55 -23.07 -11.91 6.17
N GLN A 56 -24.24 -12.30 6.67
CA GLN A 56 -24.37 -13.24 7.78
C GLN A 56 -24.36 -14.68 7.25
N ALA A 57 -23.18 -15.15 6.89
CA ALA A 57 -22.97 -16.52 6.41
C ALA A 57 -21.66 -17.09 6.97
N GLN A 58 -21.66 -18.39 7.23
CA GLN A 58 -20.47 -19.10 7.68
C GLN A 58 -19.48 -19.25 6.53
N VAL A 59 -18.19 -19.08 6.82
CA VAL A 59 -17.13 -19.37 5.86
C VAL A 59 -17.12 -20.86 5.54
N SER A 60 -17.24 -21.22 4.29
CA SER A 60 -17.12 -22.61 3.82
C SER A 60 -15.68 -23.01 3.54
N ALA A 61 -14.90 -22.09 2.97
CA ALA A 61 -13.49 -22.32 2.64
C ALA A 61 -12.69 -21.03 2.59
N THR A 62 -11.43 -21.13 3.01
CA THR A 62 -10.37 -20.12 2.80
C THR A 62 -9.25 -20.80 2.03
N LYS A 63 -8.99 -20.39 0.78
CA LYS A 63 -8.03 -21.06 -0.10
C LYS A 63 -6.58 -20.61 0.16
N PHE A 64 -6.41 -19.40 0.64
CA PHE A 64 -5.10 -18.75 0.81
C PHE A 64 -4.80 -18.48 2.27
N LYS A 65 -3.53 -18.63 2.63
CA LYS A 65 -2.99 -18.31 3.96
C LYS A 65 -2.25 -16.98 3.92
N GLU A 66 -1.87 -16.47 5.08
CA GLU A 66 -0.98 -15.31 5.16
C GLU A 66 0.34 -15.60 4.45
N GLY A 67 0.77 -14.65 3.63
CA GLY A 67 1.95 -14.79 2.77
C GLY A 67 1.71 -15.47 1.42
N ASP A 68 0.54 -16.11 1.19
CA ASP A 68 0.25 -16.72 -0.10
C ASP A 68 -0.04 -15.65 -1.17
N HIS A 69 0.43 -15.92 -2.38
CA HIS A 69 0.17 -15.08 -3.55
C HIS A 69 -1.11 -15.50 -4.25
N PHE A 70 -1.84 -14.52 -4.78
CA PHE A 70 -3.06 -14.71 -5.57
C PHE A 70 -3.04 -13.81 -6.81
N LYS A 71 -3.90 -14.12 -7.76
CA LYS A 71 -4.17 -13.30 -8.94
C LYS A 71 -5.52 -12.59 -8.82
N LYS A 72 -5.64 -11.47 -9.51
CA LYS A 72 -6.92 -10.77 -9.65
C LYS A 72 -8.02 -11.72 -10.13
N GLY A 73 -9.16 -11.70 -9.42
CA GLY A 73 -10.29 -12.58 -9.70
C GLY A 73 -10.25 -13.94 -9.00
N ASP A 74 -9.14 -14.30 -8.34
CA ASP A 74 -9.10 -15.50 -7.51
C ASP A 74 -10.08 -15.38 -6.33
N VAL A 75 -10.74 -16.49 -6.01
CA VAL A 75 -11.65 -16.56 -4.86
C VAL A 75 -10.84 -16.76 -3.59
N LEU A 76 -10.78 -15.74 -2.76
CA LEU A 76 -10.01 -15.72 -1.51
C LEU A 76 -10.77 -16.40 -0.36
N VAL A 77 -12.07 -16.11 -0.26
CA VAL A 77 -12.97 -16.67 0.77
C VAL A 77 -14.29 -17.05 0.13
N GLU A 78 -14.82 -18.20 0.47
CA GLU A 78 -16.15 -18.68 0.09
C GLU A 78 -17.05 -18.80 1.33
N PHE A 79 -18.28 -18.32 1.21
CA PHE A 79 -19.31 -18.44 2.25
C PHE A 79 -20.34 -19.52 1.92
N ASN A 80 -20.93 -20.11 2.94
CA ASN A 80 -22.04 -21.03 2.81
C ASN A 80 -23.34 -20.24 2.59
N CYS A 81 -23.73 -20.08 1.35
CA CYS A 81 -24.88 -19.27 0.95
C CYS A 81 -26.15 -20.06 0.63
N ARG A 82 -26.23 -21.34 0.99
CA ARG A 82 -27.41 -22.17 0.69
C ARG A 82 -28.74 -21.55 1.07
N ARG A 83 -28.78 -20.81 2.21
CA ARG A 83 -29.97 -20.10 2.66
C ARG A 83 -30.30 -18.96 1.69
N HIS A 84 -29.34 -18.15 1.31
CA HIS A 84 -29.54 -17.03 0.39
C HIS A 84 -29.90 -17.51 -1.03
N GLU A 85 -29.34 -18.63 -1.46
CA GLU A 85 -29.68 -19.27 -2.72
C GLU A 85 -31.16 -19.74 -2.73
N ALA A 86 -31.63 -20.31 -1.62
CA ALA A 86 -33.04 -20.68 -1.45
C ALA A 86 -33.98 -19.47 -1.43
N GLU A 87 -33.58 -18.40 -0.78
CA GLU A 87 -34.30 -17.11 -0.75
C GLU A 87 -34.39 -16.50 -2.17
N LEU A 88 -33.32 -16.55 -2.96
CA LEU A 88 -33.31 -16.11 -4.35
C LEU A 88 -34.25 -16.97 -5.22
N ALA A 89 -34.16 -18.29 -5.09
CA ALA A 89 -35.03 -19.19 -5.85
C ALA A 89 -36.51 -18.91 -5.58
N ALA A 90 -36.90 -18.63 -4.35
CA ALA A 90 -38.26 -18.23 -3.99
C ALA A 90 -38.67 -16.90 -4.63
N ALA A 91 -37.79 -15.89 -4.62
CA ALA A 91 -38.05 -14.60 -5.25
C ALA A 91 -38.13 -14.68 -6.77
N GLU A 92 -37.32 -15.53 -7.40
CA GLU A 92 -37.41 -15.81 -8.85
C GLU A 92 -38.70 -16.51 -9.24
N ALA A 93 -39.19 -17.44 -8.44
CA ALA A 93 -40.52 -18.05 -8.64
C ALA A 93 -41.64 -17.00 -8.52
N GLN A 94 -41.56 -16.10 -7.54
CA GLN A 94 -42.51 -14.97 -7.39
C GLN A 94 -42.46 -14.03 -8.59
N MET A 95 -41.27 -13.70 -9.09
CA MET A 95 -41.09 -12.87 -10.29
C MET A 95 -41.72 -13.52 -11.51
N LEU A 96 -41.54 -14.85 -11.68
CA LEU A 96 -42.15 -15.62 -12.76
C LEU A 96 -43.69 -15.58 -12.67
N GLU A 97 -44.26 -15.77 -11.48
CA GLU A 97 -45.70 -15.65 -11.25
C GLU A 97 -46.23 -14.28 -11.70
N MET A 98 -45.60 -13.20 -11.28
CA MET A 98 -46.02 -11.84 -11.66
C MET A 98 -45.87 -11.59 -13.16
N LYS A 99 -44.87 -12.16 -13.80
CA LYS A 99 -44.68 -12.10 -15.26
C LYS A 99 -45.80 -12.81 -16.00
N LEU A 100 -46.19 -13.98 -15.53
CA LEU A 100 -47.31 -14.74 -16.13
C LEU A 100 -48.63 -13.98 -15.93
N LEU A 101 -48.86 -13.37 -14.76
CA LEU A 101 -50.06 -12.57 -14.51
C LEU A 101 -50.13 -11.34 -15.43
N LEU A 102 -49.00 -10.61 -15.60
CA LEU A 102 -48.95 -9.50 -16.55
C LEU A 102 -49.27 -9.97 -17.99
N ASN A 103 -48.61 -11.04 -18.44
CA ASN A 103 -48.84 -11.59 -19.78
C ASN A 103 -50.32 -11.97 -19.99
N ASN A 104 -50.93 -12.60 -18.99
CA ASN A 104 -52.37 -12.98 -19.05
C ASN A 104 -53.25 -11.73 -19.17
N ASN A 105 -53.01 -10.67 -18.35
CA ASN A 105 -53.75 -9.44 -18.43
C ASN A 105 -53.58 -8.73 -19.79
N VAL A 106 -52.38 -8.73 -20.36
CA VAL A 106 -52.13 -8.20 -21.70
C VAL A 106 -52.88 -8.99 -22.79
N GLU A 107 -52.98 -10.30 -22.67
CA GLU A 107 -53.79 -11.11 -23.59
C GLU A 107 -55.30 -10.84 -23.45
N LEU A 108 -55.80 -10.71 -22.21
CA LEU A 108 -57.20 -10.40 -21.94
C LEU A 108 -57.61 -8.99 -22.41
N ASP A 109 -56.70 -8.03 -22.44
CA ASP A 109 -56.91 -6.70 -22.98
C ASP A 109 -57.27 -6.74 -24.49
N LYS A 110 -56.73 -7.68 -25.27
CA LYS A 110 -57.05 -7.86 -26.68
C LYS A 110 -58.56 -8.11 -26.88
N TYR A 111 -59.21 -8.74 -25.87
CA TYR A 111 -60.61 -9.04 -25.86
C TYR A 111 -61.41 -7.99 -25.04
N LYS A 112 -60.78 -6.88 -24.60
CA LYS A 112 -61.37 -5.83 -23.73
C LYS A 112 -61.97 -6.41 -22.43
N ALA A 113 -61.36 -7.51 -21.91
CA ALA A 113 -61.81 -8.22 -20.74
C ALA A 113 -61.21 -7.70 -19.43
N VAL A 114 -60.19 -6.83 -19.53
CA VAL A 114 -59.51 -6.17 -18.38
C VAL A 114 -59.33 -4.69 -18.63
N GLY A 115 -59.20 -3.90 -17.55
CA GLY A 115 -58.94 -2.48 -17.61
C GLY A 115 -57.48 -2.16 -17.77
N ARG A 116 -57.13 -0.98 -18.34
CA ARG A 116 -55.72 -0.51 -18.44
C ARG A 116 -55.07 -0.43 -17.09
N THR A 117 -55.79 -0.05 -16.04
CA THR A 117 -55.30 0.05 -14.65
C THR A 117 -54.81 -1.35 -14.18
N ASP A 118 -55.51 -2.44 -14.55
CA ASP A 118 -55.12 -3.77 -14.11
C ASP A 118 -53.78 -4.23 -14.76
N ILE A 119 -53.57 -3.82 -16.00
CA ILE A 119 -52.29 -4.06 -16.69
C ILE A 119 -51.17 -3.26 -16.01
N GLU A 120 -51.40 -1.97 -15.73
CA GLU A 120 -50.38 -1.13 -15.06
C GLU A 120 -50.05 -1.61 -13.65
N VAL A 121 -51.08 -2.09 -12.90
CA VAL A 121 -50.86 -2.69 -11.57
C VAL A 121 -50.05 -4.00 -11.70
N SER A 122 -50.36 -4.84 -12.67
CA SER A 122 -49.60 -6.10 -12.92
C SER A 122 -48.15 -5.79 -13.30
N ARG A 123 -47.94 -4.78 -14.14
CA ARG A 123 -46.59 -4.31 -14.50
C ARG A 123 -45.82 -3.83 -13.28
N ALA A 124 -46.42 -3.02 -12.44
CA ALA A 124 -45.78 -2.52 -11.21
C ALA A 124 -45.44 -3.65 -10.23
N ARG A 125 -46.30 -4.69 -10.15
CA ARG A 125 -46.03 -5.89 -9.34
C ARG A 125 -44.84 -6.68 -9.86
N LEU A 126 -44.76 -6.86 -11.18
CA LEU A 126 -43.60 -7.50 -11.81
C LEU A 126 -42.33 -6.74 -11.55
N GLN A 127 -42.33 -5.42 -11.75
CA GLN A 127 -41.15 -4.59 -11.46
C GLN A 127 -40.70 -4.70 -10.01
N LYS A 128 -41.64 -4.76 -9.05
CA LYS A 128 -41.31 -4.97 -7.64
C LYS A 128 -40.63 -6.33 -7.44
N ALA A 129 -41.19 -7.40 -7.97
CA ALA A 129 -40.63 -8.75 -7.83
C ALA A 129 -39.25 -8.89 -8.50
N GLU A 130 -39.06 -8.24 -9.66
CA GLU A 130 -37.74 -8.15 -10.33
C GLU A 130 -36.70 -7.45 -9.46
N ALA A 131 -37.08 -6.33 -8.83
CA ALA A 131 -36.19 -5.60 -7.94
C ALA A 131 -35.80 -6.42 -6.70
N GLU A 132 -36.76 -7.16 -6.11
CA GLU A 132 -36.51 -8.06 -4.98
C GLU A 132 -35.54 -9.20 -5.36
N ALA A 133 -35.76 -9.87 -6.50
CA ALA A 133 -34.88 -10.91 -7.00
C ALA A 133 -33.46 -10.36 -7.30
N ASN A 134 -33.36 -9.17 -7.91
CA ASN A 134 -32.07 -8.54 -8.19
C ASN A 134 -31.31 -8.19 -6.90
N GLY A 135 -32.01 -7.71 -5.85
CA GLY A 135 -31.39 -7.46 -4.54
C GLY A 135 -30.79 -8.73 -3.91
N LEU A 136 -31.49 -9.87 -4.05
CA LEU A 136 -30.98 -11.15 -3.56
C LEU A 136 -29.82 -11.69 -4.42
N ARG A 137 -29.82 -11.47 -5.75
CA ARG A 137 -28.68 -11.81 -6.61
C ARG A 137 -27.42 -11.04 -6.20
N ALA A 138 -27.55 -9.72 -5.99
CA ALA A 138 -26.42 -8.94 -5.53
C ALA A 138 -25.88 -9.41 -4.16
N ARG A 139 -26.74 -9.92 -3.28
CA ARG A 139 -26.31 -10.54 -2.02
C ARG A 139 -25.55 -11.85 -2.23
N ILE A 140 -25.96 -12.66 -3.22
CA ILE A 140 -25.26 -13.92 -3.57
C ILE A 140 -23.88 -13.65 -4.18
N GLU A 141 -23.71 -12.55 -4.92
CA GLU A 141 -22.39 -12.16 -5.41
C GLU A 141 -21.38 -11.95 -4.26
N GLN A 142 -21.83 -11.52 -3.10
CA GLN A 142 -21.00 -11.37 -1.91
C GLN A 142 -20.60 -12.71 -1.25
N CYS A 143 -21.19 -13.84 -1.69
CA CYS A 143 -20.84 -15.17 -1.18
C CYS A 143 -19.42 -15.61 -1.55
N ARG A 144 -18.79 -14.90 -2.46
CA ARG A 144 -17.40 -15.12 -2.85
C ARG A 144 -16.64 -13.81 -2.79
N VAL A 145 -15.64 -13.79 -1.95
CA VAL A 145 -14.69 -12.68 -1.91
C VAL A 145 -13.63 -12.93 -2.96
N VAL A 146 -13.61 -12.08 -3.97
CA VAL A 146 -12.64 -12.18 -5.07
C VAL A 146 -11.54 -11.13 -4.93
N ALA A 147 -10.33 -11.48 -5.34
CA ALA A 147 -9.18 -10.61 -5.32
C ALA A 147 -9.35 -9.41 -6.27
N PRO A 148 -9.23 -8.16 -5.80
CA PRO A 148 -9.41 -6.97 -6.63
C PRO A 148 -8.21 -6.67 -7.55
N PHE A 149 -7.03 -7.17 -7.20
CA PHE A 149 -5.76 -7.02 -7.92
C PHE A 149 -4.87 -8.25 -7.67
N ASP A 150 -3.72 -8.35 -8.35
CA ASP A 150 -2.69 -9.37 -8.07
C ASP A 150 -1.92 -8.99 -6.81
N GLY A 151 -1.60 -9.96 -5.94
CA GLY A 151 -0.87 -9.66 -4.71
C GLY A 151 -0.79 -10.81 -3.74
N SER A 152 -0.63 -10.47 -2.45
CA SER A 152 -0.50 -11.43 -1.36
C SER A 152 -1.44 -11.12 -0.19
N ILE A 153 -1.77 -12.17 0.58
CA ILE A 153 -2.48 -12.04 1.85
C ILE A 153 -1.52 -11.46 2.90
N SER A 154 -1.81 -10.25 3.37
CA SER A 154 -1.03 -9.62 4.45
C SER A 154 -1.49 -10.07 5.83
N GLU A 155 -2.81 -10.23 6.03
CA GLU A 155 -3.40 -10.61 7.31
C GLU A 155 -4.73 -11.31 7.07
N ARG A 156 -4.98 -12.38 7.82
CA ARG A 156 -6.23 -13.13 7.78
C ARG A 156 -6.67 -13.47 9.20
N SER A 157 -7.80 -12.89 9.61
CA SER A 157 -8.36 -13.08 10.95
C SER A 157 -9.66 -13.91 10.96
N ILE A 158 -9.85 -14.77 9.94
CA ILE A 158 -11.01 -15.66 9.84
C ILE A 158 -10.59 -17.04 9.34
N GLU A 159 -11.22 -18.06 9.90
CA GLU A 159 -11.01 -19.46 9.51
C GLU A 159 -12.27 -20.08 8.90
N ALA A 160 -12.09 -21.26 8.25
CA ALA A 160 -13.22 -22.03 7.79
C ALA A 160 -14.16 -22.39 8.95
N TYR A 161 -15.45 -22.35 8.69
CA TYR A 161 -16.54 -22.60 9.66
C TYR A 161 -16.78 -21.48 10.66
N GLU A 162 -16.07 -20.38 10.60
CA GLU A 162 -16.36 -19.19 11.38
C GLU A 162 -17.36 -18.26 10.66
N MET A 163 -17.98 -17.38 11.42
CA MET A 163 -18.87 -16.34 10.90
C MET A 163 -18.21 -14.98 11.11
N PRO A 164 -17.99 -14.18 10.06
CA PRO A 164 -17.40 -12.85 10.20
C PRO A 164 -18.32 -11.93 10.98
N GLN A 165 -17.71 -11.00 11.70
CA GLN A 165 -18.44 -9.91 12.34
C GLN A 165 -18.78 -8.86 11.29
N PRO A 166 -20.06 -8.45 11.16
CA PRO A 166 -20.47 -7.45 10.19
C PRO A 166 -19.64 -6.15 10.27
N GLY A 167 -19.15 -5.68 9.14
CA GLY A 167 -18.38 -4.45 9.04
C GLY A 167 -16.94 -4.50 9.59
N LYS A 168 -16.53 -5.59 10.25
CA LYS A 168 -15.16 -5.77 10.73
C LYS A 168 -14.30 -6.37 9.62
N PRO A 169 -13.14 -5.77 9.30
CA PRO A 169 -12.20 -6.38 8.37
C PRO A 169 -11.71 -7.75 8.89
N PHE A 170 -11.72 -8.75 8.02
CA PHE A 170 -11.26 -10.10 8.32
C PHE A 170 -10.13 -10.58 7.39
N LEU A 171 -9.85 -9.81 6.33
CA LEU A 171 -8.79 -10.11 5.38
C LEU A 171 -8.15 -8.81 4.91
N THR A 172 -6.83 -8.74 4.95
CA THR A 172 -6.05 -7.64 4.38
C THR A 172 -5.21 -8.19 3.23
N VAL A 173 -5.36 -7.59 2.06
CA VAL A 173 -4.60 -7.95 0.86
C VAL A 173 -3.78 -6.75 0.38
N ILE A 174 -2.59 -7.03 -0.14
CA ILE A 174 -1.66 -6.01 -0.64
C ILE A 174 -1.13 -6.39 -2.03
N GLU A 175 -0.90 -5.39 -2.86
CA GLU A 175 -0.10 -5.58 -4.06
C GLU A 175 1.39 -5.66 -3.65
N ASP A 176 2.04 -6.76 -3.99
CA ASP A 176 3.40 -7.07 -3.54
C ASP A 176 4.47 -6.85 -4.61
N ARG A 177 4.07 -6.65 -5.87
CA ARG A 177 5.00 -6.43 -6.99
C ARG A 177 5.29 -4.97 -7.25
N LYS A 178 4.30 -4.10 -7.01
CA LYS A 178 4.45 -2.66 -7.17
C LYS A 178 4.49 -2.00 -5.81
N LEU A 179 5.67 -1.59 -5.42
CA LEU A 179 5.91 -0.95 -4.14
C LEU A 179 6.33 0.51 -4.36
N GLU A 180 5.87 1.37 -3.48
CA GLU A 180 6.25 2.77 -3.40
C GLU A 180 7.09 3.01 -2.14
N ILE A 181 7.95 4.01 -2.18
CA ILE A 181 8.75 4.44 -1.04
C ILE A 181 8.12 5.73 -0.51
N GLU A 182 7.51 5.68 0.67
CA GLU A 182 7.01 6.85 1.37
C GLU A 182 8.15 7.48 2.16
N LEU A 183 8.50 8.71 1.83
CA LEU A 183 9.53 9.51 2.48
C LEU A 183 8.89 10.70 3.20
N ILE A 184 9.46 11.08 4.34
CA ILE A 184 9.09 12.31 5.05
C ILE A 184 10.28 13.25 4.95
N VAL A 185 10.16 14.31 4.14
CA VAL A 185 11.24 15.27 3.89
C VAL A 185 10.90 16.63 4.49
N PRO A 186 11.92 17.45 4.83
CA PRO A 186 11.70 18.83 5.22
C PRO A 186 10.97 19.62 4.13
N SER A 187 10.04 20.50 4.51
CA SER A 187 9.21 21.25 3.56
C SER A 187 10.00 22.27 2.73
N ASP A 188 11.17 22.71 3.23
CA ASP A 188 12.07 23.61 2.49
C ASP A 188 12.68 22.95 1.24
N TRP A 189 12.68 21.61 1.16
CA TRP A 189 13.13 20.85 -0.01
C TRP A 189 12.19 21.01 -1.22
N LEU A 190 10.98 21.55 -1.02
CA LEU A 190 10.06 21.89 -2.12
C LEU A 190 10.66 22.89 -3.12
N LYS A 191 11.73 23.59 -2.75
CA LYS A 191 12.46 24.50 -3.63
C LYS A 191 13.13 23.77 -4.79
N TRP A 192 13.56 22.51 -4.58
CA TRP A 192 14.34 21.76 -5.56
C TRP A 192 13.81 20.36 -5.84
N ILE A 193 13.12 19.70 -4.88
CA ILE A 193 12.57 18.36 -5.09
C ILE A 193 11.35 18.43 -6.02
N LYS A 194 11.32 17.58 -7.05
CA LYS A 194 10.25 17.50 -8.04
C LYS A 194 9.99 16.05 -8.41
N ALA A 195 8.87 15.77 -9.09
CA ALA A 195 8.67 14.49 -9.75
C ALA A 195 9.82 14.24 -10.73
N GLY A 196 10.37 13.03 -10.72
CA GLY A 196 11.56 12.65 -11.47
C GLY A 196 12.88 12.87 -10.72
N THR A 197 12.90 13.52 -9.54
CA THR A 197 14.15 13.67 -8.77
C THR A 197 14.68 12.30 -8.35
N PRO A 198 15.92 11.92 -8.75
CA PRO A 198 16.51 10.64 -8.38
C PRO A 198 17.00 10.64 -6.93
N PHE A 199 16.94 9.48 -6.31
CA PHE A 199 17.54 9.23 -5.00
C PHE A 199 17.97 7.78 -4.87
N THR A 200 18.82 7.51 -3.89
CA THR A 200 19.22 6.16 -3.54
C THR A 200 18.54 5.75 -2.25
N PHE A 201 17.86 4.60 -2.23
CA PHE A 201 17.19 4.08 -1.04
C PHE A 201 17.96 2.90 -0.48
N ALA A 202 18.54 3.07 0.70
CA ALA A 202 19.25 2.03 1.43
C ALA A 202 18.30 1.37 2.43
N VAL A 203 17.94 0.11 2.16
CA VAL A 203 16.99 -0.67 2.96
C VAL A 203 17.70 -1.26 4.17
N ASP A 204 17.15 -1.04 5.36
CA ASP A 204 17.78 -1.46 6.62
C ASP A 204 17.79 -2.98 6.80
N GLU A 205 16.74 -3.67 6.38
CA GLU A 205 16.56 -5.12 6.59
C GLU A 205 17.45 -5.94 5.65
N THR A 206 17.56 -5.55 4.38
CA THR A 206 18.34 -6.28 3.37
C THR A 206 19.76 -5.77 3.23
N LYS A 207 20.08 -4.59 3.79
CA LYS A 207 21.34 -3.85 3.58
C LYS A 207 21.62 -3.53 2.11
N GLY A 208 20.63 -3.70 1.25
CA GLY A 208 20.70 -3.35 -0.16
C GLY A 208 20.48 -1.85 -0.39
N SER A 209 21.06 -1.34 -1.46
CA SER A 209 20.91 0.04 -1.89
C SER A 209 20.37 0.06 -3.32
N TYR A 210 19.27 0.75 -3.53
CA TYR A 210 18.52 0.73 -4.78
C TYR A 210 18.30 2.13 -5.31
N LEU A 211 18.39 2.29 -6.61
CA LEU A 211 18.05 3.54 -7.28
C LEU A 211 16.53 3.68 -7.34
N ALA A 212 16.07 4.89 -7.10
CA ALA A 212 14.67 5.25 -7.08
C ALA A 212 14.49 6.69 -7.53
N HIS A 213 13.28 7.05 -7.89
CA HIS A 213 12.94 8.42 -8.25
C HIS A 213 11.61 8.84 -7.64
N VAL A 214 11.48 10.14 -7.40
CA VAL A 214 10.24 10.75 -6.88
C VAL A 214 9.15 10.70 -7.95
N THR A 215 7.98 10.20 -7.59
CA THR A 215 6.80 10.19 -8.47
C THR A 215 5.79 11.25 -8.10
N ARG A 216 5.57 11.45 -6.80
CA ARG A 216 4.55 12.37 -6.29
C ARG A 216 5.05 13.09 -5.05
N ILE A 217 4.61 14.32 -4.90
CA ILE A 217 4.79 15.13 -3.70
C ILE A 217 3.42 15.30 -3.05
N GLY A 218 3.34 15.20 -1.74
CA GLY A 218 2.12 15.39 -0.98
C GLY A 218 1.50 16.77 -1.23
N ALA A 219 0.19 16.87 -1.07
CA ALA A 219 -0.54 18.12 -1.27
C ALA A 219 -0.56 19.01 -0.01
N GLU A 220 -0.10 18.51 1.13
CA GLU A 220 -0.18 19.19 2.42
C GLU A 220 1.16 19.09 3.17
N VAL A 221 1.57 20.19 3.76
CA VAL A 221 2.74 20.28 4.65
C VAL A 221 2.23 20.16 6.08
N ASP A 222 2.84 19.28 6.86
CA ASP A 222 2.61 19.25 8.31
C ASP A 222 3.22 20.49 8.95
N ALA A 223 2.37 21.37 9.46
CA ALA A 223 2.79 22.67 10.01
C ALA A 223 3.58 22.54 11.32
N ILE A 224 3.43 21.46 12.06
CA ILE A 224 4.09 21.23 13.35
C ILE A 224 5.51 20.72 13.11
N SER A 225 5.66 19.67 12.30
CA SER A 225 6.95 19.07 11.98
C SER A 225 7.67 19.77 10.84
N GLN A 226 7.01 20.67 10.10
CA GLN A 226 7.53 21.33 8.90
C GLN A 226 8.03 20.32 7.85
N THR A 227 7.30 19.22 7.71
CA THR A 227 7.62 18.14 6.77
C THR A 227 6.54 17.93 5.74
N ILE A 228 6.91 17.27 4.65
CA ILE A 228 5.98 16.87 3.60
C ILE A 228 6.26 15.42 3.20
N LYS A 229 5.20 14.69 2.84
CA LYS A 229 5.32 13.34 2.30
C LYS A 229 5.71 13.40 0.84
N VAL A 230 6.67 12.57 0.47
CA VAL A 230 7.11 12.37 -0.90
C VAL A 230 7.03 10.88 -1.22
N MET A 231 6.46 10.54 -2.34
CA MET A 231 6.37 9.16 -2.83
C MET A 231 7.36 8.96 -3.95
N GLY A 232 8.11 7.90 -3.89
CA GLY A 232 9.02 7.47 -4.94
C GLY A 232 8.76 6.01 -5.33
N VAL A 233 9.31 5.60 -6.46
CA VAL A 233 9.32 4.20 -6.91
C VAL A 233 10.74 3.78 -7.25
N PHE A 234 11.01 2.48 -7.19
CA PHE A 234 12.25 1.91 -7.69
C PHE A 234 12.37 2.14 -9.20
N GLU A 235 13.59 2.20 -9.71
CA GLU A 235 13.84 2.62 -11.10
C GLU A 235 13.16 1.73 -12.16
N ASP A 236 13.02 0.43 -11.87
CA ASP A 236 12.38 -0.55 -12.78
C ASP A 236 10.85 -0.63 -12.61
N ASP A 237 10.20 0.27 -11.88
CA ASP A 237 8.76 0.25 -11.52
C ASP A 237 8.30 -1.06 -10.82
N ALA A 238 9.21 -2.00 -10.62
CA ALA A 238 8.99 -3.23 -9.90
C ALA A 238 9.84 -3.27 -8.63
N ALA A 239 9.29 -3.83 -7.57
CA ALA A 239 10.06 -4.03 -6.35
C ALA A 239 11.24 -4.98 -6.61
N PRO A 240 12.47 -4.63 -6.22
CA PRO A 240 13.60 -5.54 -6.28
C PRO A 240 13.33 -6.82 -5.48
N ALA A 241 13.90 -7.94 -5.93
CA ALA A 241 13.69 -9.22 -5.27
C ALA A 241 14.07 -9.17 -3.78
N GLY A 242 13.19 -9.65 -2.91
CA GLY A 242 13.39 -9.67 -1.47
C GLY A 242 12.97 -8.39 -0.73
N ILE A 243 12.47 -7.37 -1.43
CA ILE A 243 11.87 -6.20 -0.79
C ILE A 243 10.40 -6.45 -0.51
N LEU A 244 10.01 -6.23 0.74
CA LEU A 244 8.64 -6.39 1.20
C LEU A 244 8.04 -5.06 1.68
N SER A 245 6.73 -4.96 1.57
CA SER A 245 5.99 -3.85 2.18
C SER A 245 6.22 -3.80 3.69
N GLY A 246 6.44 -2.60 4.22
CA GLY A 246 6.76 -2.38 5.63
C GLY A 246 8.25 -2.26 5.93
N MET A 247 9.13 -2.66 5.03
CA MET A 247 10.57 -2.44 5.19
C MET A 247 10.89 -0.96 5.26
N SER A 248 11.91 -0.62 6.03
CA SER A 248 12.35 0.76 6.26
C SER A 248 13.76 0.99 5.72
N GLY A 249 14.10 2.26 5.56
CA GLY A 249 15.42 2.61 5.06
C GLY A 249 15.69 4.10 5.08
N ASN A 250 16.82 4.45 4.49
CA ASN A 250 17.26 5.83 4.37
C ASN A 250 17.38 6.23 2.89
N ALA A 251 16.76 7.33 2.53
CA ALA A 251 16.91 7.94 1.22
C ALA A 251 18.06 8.95 1.23
N GLY A 252 19.00 8.76 0.32
CA GLY A 252 20.06 9.71 0.03
C GLY A 252 19.73 10.48 -1.24
N PHE A 253 19.53 11.79 -1.12
CA PHE A 253 19.34 12.68 -2.26
C PHE A 253 20.66 13.38 -2.55
N THR A 254 21.02 13.52 -3.81
CA THR A 254 22.08 14.41 -4.24
C THR A 254 21.43 15.75 -4.57
N GLU A 255 21.70 16.77 -3.78
CA GLU A 255 21.18 18.11 -4.06
C GLU A 255 21.66 18.57 -5.44
N ALA A 256 20.73 18.81 -6.34
CA ALA A 256 21.08 19.42 -7.63
C ALA A 256 21.49 20.88 -7.32
N LYS A 257 22.80 21.14 -7.20
CA LYS A 257 23.31 22.53 -7.23
C LYS A 257 22.89 23.15 -8.55
N GLY A 258 21.82 23.99 -8.49
CA GLY A 258 21.42 24.87 -9.56
C GLY A 258 22.37 26.04 -9.71
#